data_2a9d190306c6d4e9bba5b847c02f5c33
#
_entry.id   2a9d190306c6d4e9bba5b847c02f5c33
#
_cell.length_a   1.000
_cell.length_b   1.000
_cell.length_c   1.000
_cell.angle_alpha   90.00
_cell.angle_beta   90.00
_cell.angle_gamma   90.00
#
_symmetry.space_group_name_H-M   'P 1'
#
loop_
_entity.id
_entity.type
_entity.pdbx_description
1 polymer ?
#
loop_
_entity_poly.entity_id
_entity_poly.type
_entity_poly.pdbx_seq_one_letter_code
_entity_poly.pdbx_strand_id
1 'polypeptide(L)'
;MNRILSGMQPTGNLHLGNYLGALKNWVALQDSAECYYCVVDLNAITIPQPPEKLRQSIRETAAAYIAAGIDTKKSTLFVQSGVSAHSELMWILSSYTPLGWLNRMTQFKEKSDKNNNLKLLGLYAYPVLMAADILAYKATHVPVGEDQKQHLELTRDIAGAFNRHYSVEYFPLPEPQILGEATRVMSLRDGTKKMSKSDESDYSRINLTDDADTIAKKIKKATTDPEPLPDNLEALSKRPEADNLVTIYAALTDRSRADVLHEHAGAQFSKFKPALVEVAVQKLAPITQKMRELLQDPVEIDRVLIRGAEHANALTQKHMREIKEIVGLWSL
;
A
#
# COMPACT_ATOMS: atom_id res chain seq x y z
N MET A 1 11.38 19.38 7.79
CA MET A 1 10.23 19.01 6.94
C MET A 1 10.05 17.51 7.07
N ASN A 2 8.83 17.02 7.24
CA ASN A 2 8.58 15.59 7.32
C ASN A 2 8.83 14.96 5.95
N ARG A 3 9.52 13.83 5.95
CA ARG A 3 9.72 13.01 4.75
C ARG A 3 9.00 11.69 4.90
N ILE A 4 8.20 11.36 3.91
CA ILE A 4 7.36 10.17 3.89
C ILE A 4 7.82 9.24 2.78
N LEU A 5 7.98 7.97 3.11
CA LEU A 5 8.13 6.92 2.12
C LEU A 5 6.97 5.94 2.27
N SER A 6 6.37 5.56 1.17
CA SER A 6 5.40 4.47 1.10
C SER A 6 5.43 3.79 -0.25
N GLY A 7 4.88 2.58 -0.33
CA GLY A 7 4.85 1.85 -1.59
C GLY A 7 3.94 0.63 -1.55
N MET A 8 3.60 0.15 -2.75
CA MET A 8 2.84 -1.10 -2.92
C MET A 8 3.53 -2.03 -3.90
N GLN A 9 3.37 -3.33 -3.66
CA GLN A 9 3.87 -4.36 -4.58
C GLN A 9 3.02 -4.39 -5.86
N PRO A 10 3.67 -4.45 -7.04
CA PRO A 10 2.99 -4.61 -8.32
C PRO A 10 2.58 -6.08 -8.54
N THR A 11 1.63 -6.58 -7.77
CA THR A 11 1.18 -7.97 -7.79
C THR A 11 -0.23 -8.14 -8.37
N GLY A 12 -0.57 -7.36 -9.38
CA GLY A 12 -1.87 -7.36 -10.06
C GLY A 12 -2.71 -6.12 -9.73
N ASN A 13 -3.94 -6.09 -10.26
CA ASN A 13 -4.84 -4.95 -10.17
C ASN A 13 -5.02 -4.45 -8.73
N LEU A 14 -4.83 -3.15 -8.54
CA LEU A 14 -5.23 -2.50 -7.30
C LEU A 14 -6.76 -2.49 -7.21
N HIS A 15 -7.25 -2.65 -5.99
CA HIS A 15 -8.68 -2.70 -5.69
C HIS A 15 -9.09 -1.61 -4.70
N LEU A 16 -10.39 -1.47 -4.47
CA LEU A 16 -10.98 -0.48 -3.57
C LEU A 16 -10.31 -0.44 -2.19
N GLY A 17 -9.92 -1.60 -1.64
CA GLY A 17 -9.21 -1.67 -0.37
C GLY A 17 -7.82 -1.02 -0.41
N ASN A 18 -7.11 -1.07 -1.54
CA ASN A 18 -5.85 -0.36 -1.71
C ASN A 18 -6.08 1.16 -1.85
N TYR A 19 -7.13 1.55 -2.55
CA TYR A 19 -7.49 2.95 -2.71
C TYR A 19 -7.87 3.59 -1.37
N LEU A 20 -8.87 3.04 -0.67
CA LEU A 20 -9.37 3.59 0.59
C LEU A 20 -8.41 3.40 1.76
N GLY A 21 -7.67 2.29 1.77
CA GLY A 21 -6.74 1.99 2.87
C GLY A 21 -5.37 2.68 2.75
N ALA A 22 -5.00 3.17 1.57
CA ALA A 22 -3.68 3.76 1.38
C ALA A 22 -3.69 4.96 0.42
N LEU A 23 -4.04 4.79 -0.88
CA LEU A 23 -3.82 5.84 -1.89
C LEU A 23 -4.54 7.14 -1.57
N LYS A 24 -5.77 7.09 -1.11
CA LYS A 24 -6.55 8.27 -0.69
C LYS A 24 -5.82 9.08 0.39
N ASN A 25 -5.22 8.38 1.35
CA ASN A 25 -4.45 9.00 2.41
C ASN A 25 -3.12 9.58 1.89
N TRP A 26 -2.45 8.91 0.96
CA TRP A 26 -1.21 9.41 0.35
C TRP A 26 -1.44 10.71 -0.42
N VAL A 27 -2.56 10.81 -1.12
CA VAL A 27 -2.94 12.04 -1.83
C VAL A 27 -3.06 13.21 -0.85
N ALA A 28 -3.63 13.01 0.33
CA ALA A 28 -3.76 14.05 1.34
C ALA A 28 -2.41 14.50 1.95
N LEU A 29 -1.38 13.65 1.91
CA LEU A 29 -0.06 13.96 2.50
C LEU A 29 0.81 14.85 1.61
N GLN A 30 0.56 14.90 0.30
CA GLN A 30 1.43 15.56 -0.67
C GLN A 30 1.63 17.07 -0.42
N ASP A 31 0.66 17.73 0.22
CA ASP A 31 0.73 19.17 0.48
C ASP A 31 1.43 19.49 1.81
N SER A 32 1.68 18.50 2.66
CA SER A 32 2.20 18.68 4.01
C SER A 32 3.59 18.07 4.25
N ALA A 33 4.08 17.23 3.34
CA ALA A 33 5.35 16.51 3.49
C ALA A 33 6.06 16.29 2.15
N GLU A 34 7.36 16.02 2.20
CA GLU A 34 8.14 15.53 1.06
C GLU A 34 7.86 14.04 0.88
N CYS A 35 7.12 13.67 -0.18
CA CYS A 35 6.61 12.32 -0.36
C CYS A 35 7.34 11.55 -1.46
N TYR A 36 7.76 10.33 -1.13
CA TYR A 36 8.35 9.33 -2.00
C TYR A 36 7.41 8.13 -2.09
N TYR A 37 6.83 7.89 -3.28
CA TYR A 37 5.92 6.77 -3.51
C TYR A 37 6.57 5.77 -4.45
N CYS A 38 6.78 4.56 -3.95
CA CYS A 38 7.56 3.52 -4.59
C CYS A 38 6.67 2.38 -5.11
N VAL A 39 6.88 1.96 -6.34
CA VAL A 39 6.41 0.66 -6.82
C VAL A 39 7.47 -0.37 -6.44
N VAL A 40 7.18 -1.22 -5.43
CA VAL A 40 8.18 -2.08 -4.79
C VAL A 40 8.31 -3.43 -5.50
N ASP A 41 8.93 -3.41 -6.67
CA ASP A 41 9.09 -4.56 -7.54
C ASP A 41 10.14 -5.57 -7.05
N LEU A 42 11.20 -5.14 -6.35
CA LEU A 42 12.15 -6.06 -5.70
C LEU A 42 11.47 -6.87 -4.59
N ASN A 43 10.51 -6.27 -3.86
CA ASN A 43 9.69 -7.02 -2.92
C ASN A 43 8.74 -8.00 -3.63
N ALA A 44 8.23 -7.65 -4.81
CA ALA A 44 7.34 -8.51 -5.56
C ALA A 44 8.01 -9.80 -6.04
N ILE A 45 9.28 -9.76 -6.43
CA ILE A 45 10.03 -10.93 -6.90
C ILE A 45 10.47 -11.90 -5.79
N THR A 46 10.21 -11.57 -4.52
CA THR A 46 10.37 -12.55 -3.41
C THR A 46 9.47 -13.77 -3.58
N ILE A 47 8.44 -13.65 -4.40
CA ILE A 47 7.64 -14.74 -4.94
C ILE A 47 7.80 -14.68 -6.46
N PRO A 48 8.20 -15.79 -7.13
CA PRO A 48 8.45 -15.81 -8.57
C PRO A 48 7.27 -15.25 -9.38
N GLN A 49 7.57 -14.35 -10.30
CA GLN A 49 6.61 -13.68 -11.18
C GLN A 49 7.00 -13.89 -12.64
N PRO A 50 6.04 -14.13 -13.57
CA PRO A 50 6.33 -14.06 -14.99
C PRO A 50 6.80 -12.64 -15.37
N PRO A 51 7.95 -12.49 -16.08
CA PRO A 51 8.54 -11.17 -16.34
C PRO A 51 7.61 -10.18 -17.03
N GLU A 52 6.85 -10.64 -18.02
CA GLU A 52 5.90 -9.79 -18.74
C GLU A 52 4.78 -9.28 -17.84
N LYS A 53 4.24 -10.16 -17.00
CA LYS A 53 3.20 -9.81 -16.02
C LYS A 53 3.73 -8.81 -14.99
N LEU A 54 4.97 -8.97 -14.53
CA LEU A 54 5.58 -8.02 -13.60
C LEU A 54 5.73 -6.64 -14.24
N ARG A 55 6.27 -6.56 -15.47
CA ARG A 55 6.39 -5.28 -16.21
C ARG A 55 5.05 -4.58 -16.39
N GLN A 56 4.03 -5.33 -16.78
CA GLN A 56 2.67 -4.80 -16.91
C GLN A 56 2.15 -4.30 -15.55
N SER A 57 2.29 -5.09 -14.49
CA SER A 57 1.78 -4.73 -13.16
C SER A 57 2.50 -3.53 -12.56
N ILE A 58 3.78 -3.28 -12.89
CA ILE A 58 4.50 -2.06 -12.49
C ILE A 58 3.81 -0.83 -13.11
N ARG A 59 3.54 -0.84 -14.42
CA ARG A 59 2.85 0.27 -15.10
C ARG A 59 1.42 0.46 -14.61
N GLU A 60 0.67 -0.61 -14.40
CA GLU A 60 -0.68 -0.56 -13.84
C GLU A 60 -0.70 0.05 -12.43
N THR A 61 0.27 -0.31 -11.59
CA THR A 61 0.40 0.24 -10.24
C THR A 61 0.74 1.73 -10.28
N ALA A 62 1.69 2.15 -11.13
CA ALA A 62 2.03 3.55 -11.32
C ALA A 62 0.85 4.36 -11.88
N ALA A 63 0.14 3.82 -12.88
CA ALA A 63 -1.07 4.44 -13.43
C ALA A 63 -2.16 4.61 -12.37
N ALA A 64 -2.34 3.62 -11.49
CA ALA A 64 -3.29 3.71 -10.38
C ALA A 64 -2.92 4.81 -9.37
N TYR A 65 -1.62 4.98 -9.06
CA TYR A 65 -1.17 6.07 -8.18
C TYR A 65 -1.51 7.44 -8.78
N ILE A 66 -1.15 7.66 -10.04
CA ILE A 66 -1.42 8.91 -10.74
C ILE A 66 -2.93 9.16 -10.87
N ALA A 67 -3.69 8.14 -11.25
CA ALA A 67 -5.14 8.23 -11.41
C ALA A 67 -5.88 8.48 -10.09
N ALA A 68 -5.36 7.95 -8.97
CA ALA A 68 -5.90 8.22 -7.63
C ALA A 68 -5.61 9.64 -7.13
N GLY A 69 -4.73 10.41 -7.80
CA GLY A 69 -4.43 11.79 -7.48
C GLY A 69 -3.01 12.06 -6.99
N ILE A 70 -2.07 11.11 -7.10
CA ILE A 70 -0.66 11.40 -6.84
C ILE A 70 -0.14 12.36 -7.92
N ASP A 71 0.20 13.57 -7.50
CA ASP A 71 0.80 14.60 -8.35
C ASP A 71 2.31 14.40 -8.43
N THR A 72 2.78 13.99 -9.60
CA THR A 72 4.20 13.71 -9.86
C THR A 72 5.08 14.96 -9.94
N LYS A 73 4.49 16.16 -9.83
CA LYS A 73 5.23 17.42 -9.65
C LYS A 73 5.48 17.75 -8.18
N LYS A 74 4.64 17.25 -7.29
CA LYS A 74 4.74 17.44 -5.82
C LYS A 74 5.44 16.27 -5.14
N SER A 75 5.25 15.07 -5.65
CA SER A 75 5.72 13.81 -5.06
C SER A 75 6.62 13.04 -6.02
N THR A 76 7.59 12.33 -5.49
CA THR A 76 8.48 11.48 -6.28
C THR A 76 7.86 10.11 -6.43
N LEU A 77 7.45 9.75 -7.66
CA LEU A 77 6.93 8.42 -8.00
C LEU A 77 7.98 7.64 -8.81
N PHE A 78 8.39 6.49 -8.32
CA PHE A 78 9.47 5.70 -8.93
C PHE A 78 9.31 4.19 -8.71
N VAL A 79 10.14 3.40 -9.41
CA VAL A 79 10.24 1.93 -9.23
C VAL A 79 11.46 1.62 -8.36
N GLN A 80 11.30 0.74 -7.40
CA GLN A 80 12.32 0.35 -6.42
C GLN A 80 13.61 -0.12 -7.09
N SER A 81 13.52 -0.99 -8.10
CA SER A 81 14.69 -1.49 -8.84
C SER A 81 15.43 -0.43 -9.65
N GLY A 82 14.81 0.72 -9.91
CA GLY A 82 15.44 1.87 -10.56
C GLY A 82 16.40 2.66 -9.65
N VAL A 83 16.47 2.31 -8.36
CA VAL A 83 17.30 2.99 -7.35
C VAL A 83 18.17 1.95 -6.64
N SER A 84 19.45 1.84 -7.03
CA SER A 84 20.38 0.83 -6.54
C SER A 84 20.62 0.87 -5.02
N ALA A 85 20.49 2.04 -4.42
CA ALA A 85 20.66 2.26 -2.99
C ALA A 85 19.81 1.33 -2.10
N HIS A 86 18.63 0.93 -2.55
CA HIS A 86 17.77 -0.01 -1.81
C HIS A 86 18.47 -1.34 -1.55
N SER A 87 19.00 -1.96 -2.59
CA SER A 87 19.68 -3.26 -2.50
C SER A 87 21.05 -3.13 -1.82
N GLU A 88 21.78 -2.06 -2.08
CA GLU A 88 23.09 -1.83 -1.49
C GLU A 88 22.97 -1.58 0.01
N LEU A 89 22.04 -0.71 0.43
CA LEU A 89 21.80 -0.45 1.85
C LEU A 89 21.24 -1.68 2.56
N MET A 90 20.35 -2.45 1.91
CA MET A 90 19.88 -3.72 2.47
C MET A 90 21.03 -4.63 2.82
N TRP A 91 22.05 -4.78 1.95
CA TRP A 91 23.22 -5.60 2.22
C TRP A 91 23.99 -5.08 3.45
N ILE A 92 24.25 -3.79 3.52
CA ILE A 92 24.94 -3.15 4.66
C ILE A 92 24.16 -3.42 5.95
N LEU A 93 22.85 -3.13 5.97
CA LEU A 93 21.99 -3.28 7.15
C LEU A 93 21.83 -4.75 7.57
N SER A 94 21.96 -5.69 6.66
CA SER A 94 21.94 -7.14 6.98
C SER A 94 23.06 -7.52 7.95
N SER A 95 24.19 -6.81 7.94
CA SER A 95 25.32 -7.04 8.86
C SER A 95 25.01 -6.58 10.30
N TYR A 96 23.96 -5.79 10.51
CA TYR A 96 23.53 -5.26 11.81
C TYR A 96 22.17 -5.81 12.25
N THR A 97 21.61 -6.78 11.48
CA THR A 97 20.29 -7.35 11.74
C THR A 97 20.42 -8.78 12.27
N PRO A 98 20.22 -9.04 13.56
CA PRO A 98 20.24 -10.39 14.11
C PRO A 98 19.16 -11.28 13.49
N LEU A 99 19.50 -12.52 13.12
CA LEU A 99 18.54 -13.50 12.58
C LEU A 99 17.33 -13.71 13.49
N GLY A 100 17.53 -13.64 14.80
CA GLY A 100 16.44 -13.75 15.80
C GLY A 100 15.35 -12.69 15.64
N TRP A 101 15.66 -11.51 15.07
CA TRP A 101 14.64 -10.49 14.78
C TRP A 101 13.77 -10.91 13.60
N LEU A 102 14.37 -11.46 12.56
CA LEU A 102 13.64 -11.95 11.38
C LEU A 102 12.79 -13.18 11.70
N ASN A 103 13.27 -14.06 12.59
CA ASN A 103 12.54 -15.25 13.03
C ASN A 103 11.21 -14.90 13.75
N ARG A 104 11.08 -13.71 14.31
CA ARG A 104 9.86 -13.22 14.98
C ARG A 104 8.83 -12.65 14.01
N MET A 105 9.21 -12.39 12.75
CA MET A 105 8.31 -11.80 11.75
C MET A 105 7.22 -12.80 11.35
N THR A 106 5.96 -12.42 11.57
CA THR A 106 4.80 -13.30 11.37
C THR A 106 4.55 -13.60 9.90
N GLN A 107 4.75 -12.63 9.02
CA GLN A 107 4.46 -12.78 7.58
C GLN A 107 5.33 -13.84 6.89
N PHE A 108 6.57 -14.05 7.33
CA PHE A 108 7.39 -15.15 6.81
C PHE A 108 6.76 -16.50 7.11
N LYS A 109 6.30 -16.70 8.36
CA LYS A 109 5.63 -17.94 8.78
C LYS A 109 4.34 -18.17 7.98
N GLU A 110 3.48 -17.17 7.88
CA GLU A 110 2.21 -17.28 7.15
C GLU A 110 2.38 -17.61 5.66
N LYS A 111 3.40 -17.04 5.00
CA LYS A 111 3.65 -17.28 3.58
C LYS A 111 4.37 -18.60 3.33
N SER A 112 5.29 -19.00 4.21
CA SER A 112 6.05 -20.27 4.09
C SER A 112 5.18 -21.49 4.44
N ASP A 113 4.23 -21.35 5.38
CA ASP A 113 3.33 -22.45 5.77
C ASP A 113 2.32 -22.79 4.67
N LYS A 114 1.93 -21.79 3.87
CA LYS A 114 1.01 -22.00 2.73
C LYS A 114 1.65 -22.74 1.56
N ASN A 115 2.98 -22.70 1.42
CA ASN A 115 3.67 -23.38 0.33
C ASN A 115 5.15 -23.63 0.69
N ASN A 116 5.50 -24.88 0.96
CA ASN A 116 6.87 -25.29 1.32
C ASN A 116 7.93 -24.90 0.28
N ASN A 117 7.56 -24.70 -0.99
CA ASN A 117 8.46 -24.25 -2.06
C ASN A 117 8.82 -22.75 -1.98
N LEU A 118 8.21 -21.99 -1.07
CA LEU A 118 8.46 -20.56 -0.88
C LEU A 118 9.43 -20.24 0.28
N LYS A 119 10.18 -21.23 0.78
CA LYS A 119 11.24 -21.01 1.78
C LYS A 119 12.51 -20.44 1.12
N LEU A 120 12.36 -19.29 0.46
CA LEU A 120 13.46 -18.62 -0.24
C LEU A 120 14.07 -17.53 0.65
N LEU A 121 15.39 -17.31 0.47
CA LEU A 121 16.13 -16.28 1.21
C LEU A 121 15.50 -14.88 1.04
N GLY A 122 15.06 -14.52 -0.17
CA GLY A 122 14.40 -13.24 -0.42
C GLY A 122 13.14 -13.05 0.42
N LEU A 123 12.32 -14.09 0.58
CA LEU A 123 11.13 -14.03 1.43
C LEU A 123 11.47 -13.93 2.92
N TYR A 124 12.62 -14.47 3.34
CA TYR A 124 13.09 -14.33 4.72
C TYR A 124 13.72 -12.97 5.01
N ALA A 125 14.46 -12.41 4.05
CA ALA A 125 15.26 -11.21 4.21
C ALA A 125 14.56 -9.91 3.79
N TYR A 126 13.39 -9.97 3.11
CA TYR A 126 12.71 -8.75 2.62
C TYR A 126 12.38 -7.71 3.72
N PRO A 127 12.21 -8.04 5.01
CA PRO A 127 12.02 -7.01 6.03
C PRO A 127 13.24 -6.09 6.18
N VAL A 128 14.45 -6.58 5.89
CA VAL A 128 15.67 -5.74 5.84
C VAL A 128 15.68 -4.86 4.60
N LEU A 129 15.17 -5.37 3.46
CA LEU A 129 14.99 -4.55 2.25
C LEU A 129 13.98 -3.41 2.52
N MET A 130 12.87 -3.70 3.19
CA MET A 130 11.89 -2.67 3.57
C MET A 130 12.52 -1.63 4.52
N ALA A 131 13.35 -2.04 5.46
CA ALA A 131 14.11 -1.12 6.30
C ALA A 131 15.04 -0.23 5.47
N ALA A 132 15.76 -0.82 4.50
CA ALA A 132 16.61 -0.08 3.57
C ALA A 132 15.82 0.89 2.71
N ASP A 133 14.63 0.50 2.21
CA ASP A 133 13.73 1.38 1.47
C ASP A 133 13.45 2.68 2.25
N ILE A 134 13.13 2.54 3.53
CA ILE A 134 12.78 3.66 4.41
C ILE A 134 14.00 4.50 4.77
N LEU A 135 15.09 3.84 5.17
CA LEU A 135 16.28 4.48 5.72
C LEU A 135 17.15 5.14 4.65
N ALA A 136 17.14 4.66 3.39
CA ALA A 136 17.86 5.28 2.28
C ALA A 136 17.44 6.73 2.05
N TYR A 137 16.18 7.06 2.32
CA TYR A 137 15.64 8.42 2.21
C TYR A 137 15.71 9.20 3.53
N LYS A 138 16.15 8.60 4.62
CA LYS A 138 16.01 9.15 5.98
C LYS A 138 14.56 9.57 6.24
N ALA A 139 13.59 8.71 5.84
CA ALA A 139 12.18 8.98 6.03
C ALA A 139 11.86 9.09 7.52
N THR A 140 11.14 10.15 7.87
CA THR A 140 10.75 10.42 9.27
C THR A 140 9.42 9.77 9.62
N HIS A 141 8.56 9.55 8.62
CA HIS A 141 7.23 8.97 8.80
C HIS A 141 6.93 7.97 7.71
N VAL A 142 6.22 6.91 8.06
CA VAL A 142 5.78 5.86 7.14
C VAL A 142 4.29 5.61 7.35
N PRO A 143 3.44 5.82 6.32
CA PRO A 143 2.04 5.44 6.38
C PRO A 143 1.93 3.92 6.47
N VAL A 144 1.45 3.41 7.58
CA VAL A 144 1.34 1.97 7.85
C VAL A 144 -0.05 1.59 8.32
N GLY A 145 -0.55 0.46 7.79
CA GLY A 145 -1.66 -0.26 8.39
C GLY A 145 -1.19 -1.12 9.57
N GLU A 146 -2.12 -1.67 10.33
CA GLU A 146 -1.84 -2.53 11.50
C GLU A 146 -0.89 -3.69 11.16
N ASP A 147 -1.06 -4.28 9.97
CA ASP A 147 -0.26 -5.41 9.49
C ASP A 147 1.22 -5.06 9.18
N GLN A 148 1.55 -3.77 9.07
CA GLN A 148 2.90 -3.29 8.77
C GLN A 148 3.62 -2.71 10.00
N LYS A 149 2.97 -2.59 11.14
CA LYS A 149 3.57 -2.04 12.37
C LYS A 149 4.84 -2.80 12.77
N GLN A 150 4.79 -4.14 12.74
CA GLN A 150 5.94 -4.97 13.09
C GLN A 150 7.16 -4.73 12.19
N HIS A 151 6.94 -4.46 10.90
CA HIS A 151 8.03 -4.12 9.98
C HIS A 151 8.64 -2.75 10.28
N LEU A 152 7.81 -1.78 10.68
CA LEU A 152 8.30 -0.46 11.06
C LEU A 152 9.07 -0.50 12.38
N GLU A 153 8.62 -1.29 13.34
CA GLU A 153 9.38 -1.56 14.58
C GLU A 153 10.75 -2.17 14.28
N LEU A 154 10.80 -3.19 13.40
CA LEU A 154 12.07 -3.76 12.97
C LEU A 154 12.97 -2.73 12.28
N THR A 155 12.41 -1.84 11.45
CA THR A 155 13.17 -0.75 10.82
C THR A 155 13.80 0.19 11.87
N ARG A 156 13.05 0.53 12.90
CA ARG A 156 13.55 1.35 14.04
C ARG A 156 14.66 0.63 14.80
N ASP A 157 14.50 -0.66 15.05
CA ASP A 157 15.50 -1.49 15.71
C ASP A 157 16.82 -1.54 14.92
N ILE A 158 16.73 -1.75 13.60
CA ILE A 158 17.88 -1.77 12.67
C ILE A 158 18.57 -0.40 12.64
N ALA A 159 17.81 0.69 12.51
CA ALA A 159 18.35 2.05 12.54
C ALA A 159 19.07 2.34 13.87
N GLY A 160 18.46 1.96 14.98
CA GLY A 160 19.06 2.12 16.31
C GLY A 160 20.30 1.24 16.50
N ALA A 161 20.33 0.02 15.97
CA ALA A 161 21.51 -0.85 16.03
C ALA A 161 22.69 -0.26 15.24
N PHE A 162 22.45 0.23 14.03
CA PHE A 162 23.45 0.92 13.22
C PHE A 162 24.01 2.15 13.93
N ASN A 163 23.12 3.03 14.39
CA ASN A 163 23.51 4.26 15.09
C ASN A 163 24.37 3.97 16.33
N ARG A 164 23.98 2.99 17.15
CA ARG A 164 24.76 2.59 18.35
C ARG A 164 26.10 1.97 17.99
N HIS A 165 26.13 1.12 16.95
CA HIS A 165 27.37 0.43 16.56
C HIS A 165 28.48 1.42 16.16
N TYR A 166 28.08 2.46 15.41
CA TYR A 166 29.03 3.47 14.93
C TYR A 166 29.11 4.72 15.82
N SER A 167 28.35 4.77 16.93
CA SER A 167 28.27 5.94 17.83
C SER A 167 27.88 7.22 17.08
N VAL A 168 26.88 7.12 16.20
CA VAL A 168 26.36 8.22 15.39
C VAL A 168 24.85 8.37 15.56
N GLU A 169 24.31 9.54 15.26
CA GLU A 169 22.87 9.80 15.10
C GLU A 169 22.56 10.00 13.62
N TYR A 170 22.78 8.96 12.79
CA TYR A 170 22.70 9.07 11.36
C TYR A 170 21.31 8.79 10.81
N PHE A 171 20.72 7.65 11.16
CA PHE A 171 19.36 7.31 10.75
C PHE A 171 18.33 7.83 11.74
N PRO A 172 17.26 8.52 11.25
CA PRO A 172 16.11 8.79 12.09
C PRO A 172 15.44 7.46 12.49
N LEU A 173 14.69 7.48 13.59
CA LEU A 173 13.79 6.39 13.97
C LEU A 173 12.42 6.71 13.39
N PRO A 174 12.02 6.11 12.24
CA PRO A 174 10.79 6.52 11.56
C PRO A 174 9.55 6.26 12.41
N GLU A 175 8.61 7.21 12.36
CA GLU A 175 7.35 7.15 13.11
C GLU A 175 6.22 6.62 12.23
N PRO A 176 5.25 5.88 12.77
CA PRO A 176 4.06 5.52 12.03
C PRO A 176 3.23 6.78 11.72
N GLN A 177 2.91 7.00 10.45
CA GLN A 177 1.98 8.04 10.05
C GLN A 177 0.57 7.47 10.09
N ILE A 178 -0.15 7.79 11.14
CA ILE A 178 -1.55 7.41 11.29
C ILE A 178 -2.39 8.55 10.72
N LEU A 179 -3.04 8.31 9.59
CA LEU A 179 -4.00 9.23 8.98
C LEU A 179 -5.42 8.70 9.24
N GLY A 180 -5.98 9.10 10.37
CA GLY A 180 -7.30 8.63 10.77
C GLY A 180 -7.40 7.11 10.96
N GLU A 181 -8.59 6.57 11.07
CA GLU A 181 -8.80 5.12 10.99
C GLU A 181 -8.56 4.68 9.53
N ALA A 182 -7.48 3.94 9.28
CA ALA A 182 -7.25 3.34 7.98
C ALA A 182 -8.46 2.46 7.62
N THR A 183 -9.17 2.83 6.56
CA THR A 183 -10.39 2.12 6.18
C THR A 183 -10.07 0.69 5.79
N ARG A 184 -10.41 -0.26 6.64
CA ARG A 184 -10.25 -1.68 6.36
C ARG A 184 -11.44 -2.17 5.57
N VAL A 185 -11.27 -2.31 4.27
CA VAL A 185 -12.31 -2.83 3.37
C VAL A 185 -12.26 -4.35 3.37
N MET A 186 -13.40 -4.98 3.60
CA MET A 186 -13.56 -6.42 3.61
C MET A 186 -14.06 -6.94 2.25
N SER A 187 -13.99 -8.25 2.05
CA SER A 187 -14.49 -8.91 0.84
C SER A 187 -16.00 -8.64 0.67
N LEU A 188 -16.43 -8.42 -0.57
CA LEU A 188 -17.87 -8.31 -0.89
C LEU A 188 -18.62 -9.65 -0.77
N ARG A 189 -17.89 -10.76 -0.64
CA ARG A 189 -18.48 -12.12 -0.50
C ARG A 189 -18.45 -12.64 0.92
N ASP A 190 -17.57 -12.09 1.76
CA ASP A 190 -17.36 -12.52 3.15
C ASP A 190 -16.84 -11.32 3.96
N GLY A 191 -17.72 -10.67 4.69
CA GLY A 191 -17.42 -9.48 5.49
C GLY A 191 -16.44 -9.71 6.65
N THR A 192 -16.04 -10.96 6.92
CA THR A 192 -15.02 -11.30 7.91
C THR A 192 -13.61 -11.36 7.35
N LYS A 193 -13.46 -11.43 6.02
CA LYS A 193 -12.16 -11.52 5.33
C LYS A 193 -11.79 -10.21 4.67
N LYS A 194 -10.53 -9.77 4.84
CA LYS A 194 -10.01 -8.59 4.15
C LYS A 194 -10.12 -8.75 2.63
N MET A 195 -10.55 -7.69 1.93
CA MET A 195 -10.52 -7.65 0.46
C MET A 195 -9.11 -7.92 -0.04
N SER A 196 -8.98 -8.90 -0.94
CA SER A 196 -7.68 -9.42 -1.37
C SER A 196 -7.62 -9.66 -2.87
N LYS A 197 -6.46 -9.40 -3.46
CA LYS A 197 -6.14 -9.73 -4.86
C LYS A 197 -6.08 -11.25 -5.11
N SER A 198 -5.76 -12.03 -4.08
CA SER A 198 -5.58 -13.48 -4.16
C SER A 198 -6.86 -14.28 -4.00
N ASP A 199 -8.01 -13.64 -3.80
CA ASP A 199 -9.30 -14.33 -3.77
C ASP A 199 -9.63 -14.86 -5.17
N GLU A 200 -10.06 -16.11 -5.28
CA GLU A 200 -10.39 -16.75 -6.56
C GLU A 200 -11.56 -16.03 -7.26
N SER A 201 -12.53 -15.53 -6.48
CA SER A 201 -13.69 -14.84 -7.01
C SER A 201 -13.40 -13.35 -7.25
N ASP A 202 -13.49 -12.91 -8.49
CA ASP A 202 -13.41 -11.49 -8.84
C ASP A 202 -14.57 -10.67 -8.24
N TYR A 203 -15.68 -11.31 -7.87
CA TYR A 203 -16.80 -10.68 -7.15
C TYR A 203 -16.52 -10.38 -5.69
N SER A 204 -15.38 -10.81 -5.14
CA SER A 204 -14.95 -10.49 -3.77
C SER A 204 -14.43 -9.07 -3.62
N ARG A 205 -14.10 -8.39 -4.73
CA ARG A 205 -13.44 -7.07 -4.76
C ARG A 205 -13.94 -6.19 -5.89
N ILE A 206 -13.75 -4.89 -5.74
CA ILE A 206 -13.88 -3.91 -6.82
C ILE A 206 -12.46 -3.51 -7.23
N ASN A 207 -12.08 -3.82 -8.47
CA ASN A 207 -10.80 -3.42 -9.03
C ASN A 207 -10.87 -1.95 -9.48
N LEU A 208 -9.77 -1.21 -9.41
CA LEU A 208 -9.71 0.18 -9.93
C LEU A 208 -9.83 0.25 -11.46
N THR A 209 -9.76 -0.89 -12.13
CA THR A 209 -9.98 -1.04 -13.58
C THR A 209 -11.42 -1.39 -13.95
N ASP A 210 -12.28 -1.69 -12.97
CA ASP A 210 -13.68 -2.04 -13.21
C ASP A 210 -14.46 -0.83 -13.75
N ASP A 211 -15.24 -1.05 -14.79
CA ASP A 211 -16.17 -0.03 -15.29
C ASP A 211 -17.43 0.10 -14.41
N ALA A 212 -18.23 1.11 -14.70
CA ALA A 212 -19.43 1.42 -13.92
C ALA A 212 -20.40 0.23 -13.84
N ASP A 213 -20.58 -0.50 -14.95
CA ASP A 213 -21.48 -1.66 -14.99
C ASP A 213 -20.94 -2.82 -14.15
N THR A 214 -19.64 -3.06 -14.19
CA THR A 214 -18.96 -4.08 -13.40
C THR A 214 -19.02 -3.74 -11.92
N ILE A 215 -18.75 -2.48 -11.53
CA ILE A 215 -18.89 -2.00 -10.14
C ILE A 215 -20.32 -2.23 -9.65
N ALA A 216 -21.32 -1.83 -10.46
CA ALA A 216 -22.73 -2.00 -10.12
C ALA A 216 -23.10 -3.48 -9.93
N LYS A 217 -22.63 -4.35 -10.82
CA LYS A 217 -22.87 -5.80 -10.72
C LYS A 217 -22.24 -6.39 -9.46
N LYS A 218 -20.99 -6.02 -9.11
CA LYS A 218 -20.27 -6.52 -7.95
C LYS A 218 -20.96 -6.08 -6.65
N ILE A 219 -21.36 -4.82 -6.52
CA ILE A 219 -22.07 -4.31 -5.34
C ILE A 219 -23.46 -4.97 -5.20
N LYS A 220 -24.22 -5.09 -6.30
CA LYS A 220 -25.53 -5.75 -6.28
C LYS A 220 -25.43 -7.21 -5.82
N LYS A 221 -24.35 -7.93 -6.21
CA LYS A 221 -24.09 -9.32 -5.85
C LYS A 221 -23.33 -9.48 -4.53
N ALA A 222 -22.93 -8.40 -3.86
CA ALA A 222 -22.31 -8.50 -2.54
C ALA A 222 -23.21 -9.26 -1.56
N THR A 223 -22.61 -10.10 -0.74
CA THR A 223 -23.35 -10.88 0.29
C THR A 223 -23.95 -9.92 1.32
N THR A 224 -25.18 -10.17 1.71
CA THR A 224 -25.88 -9.46 2.78
C THR A 224 -26.90 -10.40 3.41
N ASP A 225 -27.20 -10.18 4.68
CA ASP A 225 -28.30 -10.82 5.37
C ASP A 225 -29.67 -10.21 4.96
N PRO A 226 -30.81 -10.78 5.35
CA PRO A 226 -32.14 -10.30 4.96
C PRO A 226 -32.65 -9.10 5.78
N GLU A 227 -31.98 -8.77 6.89
CA GLU A 227 -32.46 -7.76 7.82
C GLU A 227 -32.18 -6.33 7.28
N PRO A 228 -33.04 -5.33 7.59
CA PRO A 228 -32.76 -3.93 7.22
C PRO A 228 -31.54 -3.40 7.95
N LEU A 229 -30.96 -2.30 7.49
CA LEU A 229 -29.83 -1.65 8.16
C LEU A 229 -30.24 -1.23 9.58
N PRO A 230 -29.37 -1.47 10.58
CA PRO A 230 -29.63 -1.03 11.95
C PRO A 230 -29.49 0.50 12.06
N ASP A 231 -29.92 1.05 13.19
CA ASP A 231 -29.82 2.47 13.51
C ASP A 231 -28.60 2.84 14.35
N ASN A 232 -27.79 1.86 14.77
CA ASN A 232 -26.64 2.06 15.63
C ASN A 232 -25.44 1.17 15.26
N LEU A 233 -24.23 1.62 15.66
CA LEU A 233 -22.96 0.96 15.36
C LEU A 233 -22.80 -0.38 16.10
N GLU A 234 -23.37 -0.55 17.29
CA GLU A 234 -23.26 -1.79 18.04
C GLU A 234 -23.99 -2.93 17.33
N ALA A 235 -25.20 -2.68 16.86
CA ALA A 235 -25.95 -3.66 16.08
C ALA A 235 -25.27 -3.93 14.71
N LEU A 236 -24.70 -2.89 14.07
CA LEU A 236 -23.97 -3.03 12.82
C LEU A 236 -22.74 -3.92 12.96
N SER A 237 -21.96 -3.78 14.02
CA SER A 237 -20.72 -4.55 14.24
C SER A 237 -20.95 -6.07 14.36
N LYS A 238 -22.16 -6.51 14.64
CA LYS A 238 -22.56 -7.92 14.69
C LYS A 238 -22.89 -8.49 13.30
N ARG A 239 -22.90 -7.65 12.27
CA ARG A 239 -23.31 -7.97 10.89
C ARG A 239 -22.19 -7.58 9.91
N PRO A 240 -21.13 -8.40 9.76
CA PRO A 240 -19.89 -8.03 9.07
C PRO A 240 -20.10 -7.62 7.61
N GLU A 241 -21.01 -8.21 6.87
CA GLU A 241 -21.32 -7.84 5.48
C GLU A 241 -21.99 -6.47 5.41
N ALA A 242 -22.94 -6.18 6.30
CA ALA A 242 -23.60 -4.88 6.40
C ALA A 242 -22.58 -3.79 6.81
N ASP A 243 -21.77 -4.08 7.83
CA ASP A 243 -20.73 -3.16 8.32
C ASP A 243 -19.73 -2.83 7.20
N ASN A 244 -19.29 -3.82 6.40
CA ASN A 244 -18.42 -3.59 5.28
C ASN A 244 -19.02 -2.63 4.23
N LEU A 245 -20.29 -2.82 3.83
CA LEU A 245 -20.92 -1.96 2.85
C LEU A 245 -21.14 -0.53 3.38
N VAL A 246 -21.52 -0.38 4.65
CA VAL A 246 -21.61 0.95 5.31
C VAL A 246 -20.24 1.60 5.42
N THR A 247 -19.20 0.84 5.77
CA THR A 247 -17.82 1.33 5.83
C THR A 247 -17.33 1.82 4.45
N ILE A 248 -17.61 1.08 3.38
CA ILE A 248 -17.27 1.50 2.02
C ILE A 248 -18.01 2.80 1.65
N TYR A 249 -19.30 2.89 1.94
CA TYR A 249 -20.10 4.10 1.68
C TYR A 249 -19.53 5.32 2.42
N ALA A 250 -19.30 5.17 3.72
CA ALA A 250 -18.75 6.19 4.59
C ALA A 250 -17.39 6.70 4.08
N ALA A 251 -16.48 5.77 3.73
CA ALA A 251 -15.14 6.11 3.24
C ALA A 251 -15.15 6.80 1.85
N LEU A 252 -16.08 6.42 0.97
CA LEU A 252 -16.23 7.06 -0.34
C LEU A 252 -16.86 8.44 -0.26
N THR A 253 -17.68 8.70 0.76
CA THR A 253 -18.37 9.99 0.96
C THR A 253 -17.71 10.92 1.97
N ASP A 254 -16.57 10.52 2.56
CA ASP A 254 -15.88 11.27 3.63
C ASP A 254 -16.78 11.55 4.85
N ARG A 255 -17.66 10.60 5.17
CA ARG A 255 -18.60 10.68 6.30
C ARG A 255 -18.31 9.62 7.35
N SER A 256 -18.81 9.81 8.56
CA SER A 256 -18.76 8.78 9.58
C SER A 256 -19.76 7.64 9.28
N ARG A 257 -19.46 6.42 9.75
CA ARG A 257 -20.42 5.30 9.67
C ARG A 257 -21.73 5.62 10.41
N ALA A 258 -21.66 6.38 11.50
CA ALA A 258 -22.83 6.80 12.25
C ALA A 258 -23.76 7.70 11.41
N ASP A 259 -23.20 8.66 10.66
CA ASP A 259 -23.98 9.53 9.77
C ASP A 259 -24.66 8.73 8.66
N VAL A 260 -23.93 7.76 8.07
CA VAL A 260 -24.48 6.88 7.03
C VAL A 260 -25.63 6.01 7.59
N LEU A 261 -25.48 5.47 8.79
CA LEU A 261 -26.55 4.73 9.44
C LEU A 261 -27.75 5.60 9.77
N HIS A 262 -27.55 6.82 10.25
CA HIS A 262 -28.65 7.73 10.54
C HIS A 262 -29.48 8.04 9.27
N GLU A 263 -28.83 8.21 8.12
CA GLU A 263 -29.51 8.45 6.84
C GLU A 263 -30.25 7.22 6.31
N HIS A 264 -29.67 6.03 6.49
CA HIS A 264 -30.18 4.79 5.90
C HIS A 264 -30.78 3.82 6.92
N ALA A 265 -31.05 4.25 8.16
CA ALA A 265 -31.65 3.43 9.20
C ALA A 265 -32.96 2.78 8.73
N GLY A 266 -33.10 1.47 8.95
CA GLY A 266 -34.27 0.70 8.52
C GLY A 266 -34.37 0.45 7.01
N ALA A 267 -33.41 0.91 6.20
CA ALA A 267 -33.42 0.66 4.77
C ALA A 267 -33.07 -0.80 4.47
N GLN A 268 -33.84 -1.40 3.57
CA GLN A 268 -33.51 -2.71 2.99
C GLN A 268 -32.32 -2.59 2.05
N PHE A 269 -31.52 -3.64 1.88
CA PHE A 269 -30.40 -3.67 0.95
C PHE A 269 -30.79 -3.45 -0.51
N SER A 270 -32.05 -3.72 -0.88
CA SER A 270 -32.61 -3.34 -2.19
C SER A 270 -32.62 -1.83 -2.46
N LYS A 271 -32.60 -1.00 -1.39
CA LYS A 271 -32.47 0.48 -1.48
C LYS A 271 -31.04 0.94 -1.23
N PHE A 272 -30.37 0.37 -0.23
CA PHE A 272 -29.01 0.79 0.14
C PHE A 272 -27.96 0.47 -0.92
N LYS A 273 -27.99 -0.73 -1.54
CA LYS A 273 -27.03 -1.10 -2.58
C LYS A 273 -27.07 -0.20 -3.81
N PRO A 274 -28.22 0.20 -4.35
CA PRO A 274 -28.28 1.21 -5.41
C PRO A 274 -27.64 2.56 -5.02
N ALA A 275 -27.86 3.05 -3.81
CA ALA A 275 -27.22 4.26 -3.31
C ALA A 275 -25.68 4.10 -3.21
N LEU A 276 -25.21 2.95 -2.71
CA LEU A 276 -23.78 2.63 -2.70
C LEU A 276 -23.19 2.53 -4.11
N VAL A 277 -23.92 1.96 -5.08
CA VAL A 277 -23.50 1.90 -6.48
C VAL A 277 -23.28 3.29 -7.04
N GLU A 278 -24.24 4.20 -6.83
CA GLU A 278 -24.15 5.59 -7.31
C GLU A 278 -22.88 6.26 -6.77
N VAL A 279 -22.67 6.21 -5.46
CA VAL A 279 -21.48 6.78 -4.81
C VAL A 279 -20.20 6.13 -5.32
N ALA A 280 -20.15 4.80 -5.43
CA ALA A 280 -18.96 4.07 -5.86
C ALA A 280 -18.61 4.40 -7.32
N VAL A 281 -19.59 4.42 -8.21
CA VAL A 281 -19.39 4.77 -9.63
C VAL A 281 -18.93 6.22 -9.73
N GLN A 282 -19.58 7.15 -9.06
CA GLN A 282 -19.21 8.58 -9.08
C GLN A 282 -17.74 8.80 -8.66
N LYS A 283 -17.27 8.09 -7.65
CA LYS A 283 -15.91 8.24 -7.10
C LYS A 283 -14.85 7.47 -7.87
N LEU A 284 -15.18 6.27 -8.37
CA LEU A 284 -14.20 5.38 -9.00
C LEU A 284 -14.13 5.52 -10.53
N ALA A 285 -15.22 5.90 -11.21
CA ALA A 285 -15.21 6.04 -12.67
C ALA A 285 -14.14 7.03 -13.18
N PRO A 286 -13.90 8.20 -12.55
CA PRO A 286 -12.82 9.09 -12.97
C PRO A 286 -11.44 8.45 -12.83
N ILE A 287 -11.20 7.66 -11.77
CA ILE A 287 -9.95 6.94 -11.54
C ILE A 287 -9.76 5.87 -12.63
N THR A 288 -10.79 5.06 -12.87
CA THR A 288 -10.77 4.03 -13.92
C THR A 288 -10.52 4.62 -15.30
N GLN A 289 -11.20 5.73 -15.63
CA GLN A 289 -11.02 6.43 -16.89
C GLN A 289 -9.58 6.93 -17.06
N LYS A 290 -9.05 7.59 -16.02
CA LYS A 290 -7.67 8.10 -16.04
C LYS A 290 -6.63 6.99 -16.12
N MET A 291 -6.84 5.86 -15.44
CA MET A 291 -5.98 4.67 -15.58
C MET A 291 -5.96 4.15 -17.02
N ARG A 292 -7.13 4.04 -17.66
CA ARG A 292 -7.23 3.59 -19.06
C ARG A 292 -6.48 4.50 -20.00
N GLU A 293 -6.62 5.82 -19.85
CA GLU A 293 -5.88 6.80 -20.65
C GLU A 293 -4.37 6.65 -20.49
N LEU A 294 -3.88 6.57 -19.25
CA LEU A 294 -2.46 6.39 -18.96
C LEU A 294 -1.91 5.08 -19.54
N LEU A 295 -2.64 3.98 -19.44
CA LEU A 295 -2.21 2.68 -19.94
C LEU A 295 -2.21 2.60 -21.48
N GLN A 296 -2.91 3.49 -22.18
CA GLN A 296 -2.82 3.64 -23.62
C GLN A 296 -1.51 4.34 -24.05
N ASP A 297 -0.87 5.09 -23.17
CA ASP A 297 0.44 5.70 -23.39
C ASP A 297 1.47 5.23 -22.34
N PRO A 298 1.95 3.99 -22.44
CA PRO A 298 2.93 3.45 -21.49
C PRO A 298 4.25 4.21 -21.49
N VAL A 299 4.58 4.94 -22.55
CA VAL A 299 5.81 5.75 -22.65
C VAL A 299 5.75 6.92 -21.66
N GLU A 300 4.60 7.55 -21.48
CA GLU A 300 4.45 8.63 -20.50
C GLU A 300 4.57 8.11 -19.07
N ILE A 301 4.02 6.92 -18.78
CA ILE A 301 4.23 6.28 -17.46
C ILE A 301 5.72 6.03 -17.22
N ASP A 302 6.41 5.45 -18.21
CA ASP A 302 7.84 5.15 -18.11
C ASP A 302 8.65 6.45 -17.88
N ARG A 303 8.33 7.56 -18.56
CA ARG A 303 8.97 8.87 -18.33
C ARG A 303 8.79 9.38 -16.90
N VAL A 304 7.60 9.24 -16.34
CA VAL A 304 7.32 9.61 -14.95
C VAL A 304 8.19 8.79 -14.01
N LEU A 305 8.24 7.48 -14.19
CA LEU A 305 9.01 6.57 -13.36
C LEU A 305 10.52 6.81 -13.47
N ILE A 306 11.03 7.10 -14.66
CA ILE A 306 12.45 7.44 -14.89
C ILE A 306 12.81 8.74 -14.16
N ARG A 307 12.04 9.81 -14.34
CA ARG A 307 12.28 11.08 -13.64
C ARG A 307 12.23 10.92 -12.12
N GLY A 308 11.27 10.12 -11.63
CA GLY A 308 11.18 9.80 -10.22
C GLY A 308 12.40 9.03 -9.71
N ALA A 309 12.87 8.04 -10.47
CA ALA A 309 14.06 7.27 -10.13
C ALA A 309 15.35 8.16 -10.15
N GLU A 310 15.48 9.07 -11.10
CA GLU A 310 16.58 10.04 -11.15
C GLU A 310 16.60 10.93 -9.89
N HIS A 311 15.45 11.48 -9.51
CA HIS A 311 15.31 12.30 -8.29
C HIS A 311 15.63 11.49 -7.04
N ALA A 312 15.07 10.29 -6.92
CA ALA A 312 15.29 9.38 -5.79
C ALA A 312 16.78 8.96 -5.70
N ASN A 313 17.43 8.66 -6.84
CA ASN A 313 18.84 8.35 -6.90
C ASN A 313 19.71 9.53 -6.45
N ALA A 314 19.41 10.76 -6.88
CA ALA A 314 20.19 11.93 -6.48
C ALA A 314 20.27 12.09 -4.96
N LEU A 315 19.14 11.88 -4.26
CA LEU A 315 19.09 11.93 -2.81
C LEU A 315 19.81 10.72 -2.18
N THR A 316 19.47 9.52 -2.60
CA THR A 316 19.96 8.29 -1.97
C THR A 316 21.44 8.06 -2.19
N GLN A 317 22.01 8.44 -3.35
CA GLN A 317 23.44 8.36 -3.60
C GLN A 317 24.26 9.28 -2.69
N LYS A 318 23.72 10.46 -2.34
CA LYS A 318 24.33 11.32 -1.30
C LYS A 318 24.39 10.58 0.04
N HIS A 319 23.27 10.02 0.47
CA HIS A 319 23.21 9.28 1.72
C HIS A 319 24.09 8.03 1.71
N MET A 320 24.16 7.32 0.58
CA MET A 320 25.01 6.12 0.45
C MET A 320 26.50 6.44 0.58
N ARG A 321 26.97 7.60 0.06
CA ARG A 321 28.36 8.06 0.29
C ARG A 321 28.63 8.28 1.78
N GLU A 322 27.73 8.98 2.46
CA GLU A 322 27.82 9.21 3.90
C GLU A 322 27.81 7.89 4.70
N ILE A 323 26.95 6.94 4.34
CA ILE A 323 26.87 5.62 4.98
C ILE A 323 28.18 4.84 4.76
N LYS A 324 28.72 4.82 3.54
CA LYS A 324 29.97 4.14 3.23
C LYS A 324 31.15 4.71 4.03
N GLU A 325 31.19 6.01 4.20
CA GLU A 325 32.19 6.67 5.03
C GLU A 325 32.08 6.25 6.50
N ILE A 326 30.86 6.22 7.06
CA ILE A 326 30.61 5.78 8.43
C ILE A 326 31.03 4.31 8.63
N VAL A 327 30.71 3.46 7.66
CA VAL A 327 31.01 2.00 7.72
C VAL A 327 32.49 1.71 7.44
N GLY A 328 33.23 2.65 6.83
CA GLY A 328 34.60 2.46 6.41
C GLY A 328 34.75 1.70 5.09
N LEU A 329 33.70 1.69 4.25
CA LEU A 329 33.75 1.12 2.92
C LEU A 329 34.43 2.11 1.97
N TRP A 330 35.18 1.54 1.00
CA TRP A 330 35.80 2.34 -0.03
C TRP A 330 34.74 3.07 -0.88
N SER A 331 34.88 4.38 -1.03
CA SER A 331 34.00 5.21 -1.85
C SER A 331 34.84 6.01 -2.84
N LEU A 332 34.33 6.13 -4.09
CA LEU A 332 34.90 6.98 -5.14
C LEU A 332 34.43 8.43 -4.94
#